data_e0321a1e24370b82865145c403b84147
#
_entry.id   e0321a1e24370b82865145c403b84147
#
_cell.length_a   1.000
_cell.length_b   1.000
_cell.length_c   1.000
_cell.angle_alpha   90.00
_cell.angle_beta   90.00
_cell.angle_gamma   90.00
#
_symmetry.space_group_name_H-M   'P 1'
#
loop_
_entity.id
_entity.type
_entity.pdbx_description
1 polymer ?
#
loop_
_entity_poly.entity_id
_entity_poly.type
_entity_poly.pdbx_seq_one_letter_code
_entity_poly.pdbx_strand_id
1 'polypeptide(L)'
;MNEVFLMGKIITEIKFDFLLNNKKKSIARFYIEIFDKTKIKIIGYDGLADYCYRKLYKELWVFIYGTLNTDAVKVRLIKTL
;
A
#
# COMPACT_ATOMS: atom_id res chain seq x y z
N MET A 1 4.33 15.19 12.62
CA MET A 1 4.24 13.82 12.14
C MET A 1 3.33 13.74 10.95
N ASN A 2 3.68 12.94 10.00
CA ASN A 2 2.95 12.86 8.74
C ASN A 2 2.10 11.60 8.66
N GLU A 3 1.37 11.35 9.74
CA GLU A 3 0.50 10.19 9.79
C GLU A 3 -0.81 10.48 9.05
N VAL A 4 -1.27 9.48 8.31
CA VAL A 4 -2.52 9.59 7.56
C VAL A 4 -3.37 8.35 7.75
N PHE A 5 -4.68 8.57 7.67
CA PHE A 5 -5.68 7.50 7.64
C PHE A 5 -6.46 7.67 6.35
N LEU A 6 -6.53 6.61 5.55
CA LEU A 6 -7.16 6.67 4.25
C LEU A 6 -8.09 5.49 4.04
N MET A 7 -9.20 5.75 3.36
CA MET A 7 -10.06 4.69 2.84
C MET A 7 -10.15 4.87 1.33
N GLY A 8 -10.00 3.77 0.60
CA GLY A 8 -10.06 3.87 -0.84
C GLY A 8 -10.12 2.51 -1.50
N LYS A 9 -10.26 2.56 -2.81
CA LYS A 9 -10.32 1.36 -3.64
C LYS A 9 -9.00 1.16 -4.35
N ILE A 10 -8.46 -0.06 -4.29
CA ILE A 10 -7.25 -0.39 -5.01
C ILE A 10 -7.55 -0.34 -6.51
N ILE A 11 -6.77 0.44 -7.25
CA ILE A 11 -7.03 0.66 -8.67
C ILE A 11 -5.94 0.13 -9.58
N THR A 12 -4.88 -0.46 -9.03
CA THR A 12 -3.81 -1.06 -9.81
C THR A 12 -3.52 -2.46 -9.29
N GLU A 13 -2.73 -3.20 -10.07
CA GLU A 13 -2.18 -4.47 -9.59
C GLU A 13 -1.21 -4.20 -8.45
N ILE A 14 -1.01 -5.21 -7.62
CA ILE A 14 -0.03 -5.14 -6.54
C ILE A 14 1.32 -5.55 -7.12
N LYS A 15 2.27 -4.63 -7.15
CA LYS A 15 3.62 -4.91 -7.64
C LYS A 15 4.50 -5.27 -6.47
N PHE A 16 5.13 -6.41 -6.55
CA PHE A 16 5.95 -6.96 -5.47
C PHE A 16 7.36 -7.25 -5.96
N ASP A 17 8.36 -6.78 -5.20
CA ASP A 17 9.77 -6.99 -5.52
C ASP A 17 10.58 -7.23 -4.26
N PHE A 18 11.72 -7.89 -4.42
CA PHE A 18 12.72 -7.96 -3.36
C PHE A 18 13.69 -6.81 -3.54
N LEU A 19 14.11 -6.23 -2.42
CA LEU A 19 15.01 -5.07 -2.44
C LEU A 19 16.46 -5.51 -2.52
N LEU A 20 17.22 -4.89 -3.43
CA LEU A 20 18.66 -5.04 -3.52
C LEU A 20 19.12 -6.49 -3.50
N ASN A 21 18.41 -7.36 -4.21
CA ASN A 21 18.73 -8.78 -4.27
C ASN A 21 18.69 -9.49 -2.91
N ASN A 22 18.10 -8.85 -1.93
CA ASN A 22 17.97 -9.43 -0.59
C ASN A 22 16.57 -10.01 -0.44
N LYS A 23 16.48 -11.35 -0.41
CA LYS A 23 15.19 -12.03 -0.37
C LYS A 23 14.44 -11.85 0.95
N LYS A 24 15.09 -11.25 1.95
CA LYS A 24 14.44 -10.95 3.23
C LYS A 24 13.85 -9.55 3.29
N LYS A 25 14.17 -8.72 2.29
CA LYS A 25 13.67 -7.36 2.21
C LYS A 25 12.80 -7.24 0.98
N SER A 26 11.54 -6.89 1.17
CA SER A 26 10.60 -6.81 0.07
C SER A 26 9.79 -5.53 0.11
N ILE A 27 9.22 -5.19 -1.03
CA ILE A 27 8.39 -4.01 -1.19
C ILE A 27 7.19 -4.35 -2.06
N ALA A 28 6.03 -3.83 -1.67
CA ALA A 28 4.83 -3.91 -2.50
C ALA A 28 4.34 -2.50 -2.77
N ARG A 29 3.90 -2.24 -3.99
CA ARG A 29 3.43 -0.92 -4.42
C ARG A 29 2.12 -1.07 -5.16
N PHE A 30 1.21 -0.16 -4.88
CA PHE A 30 -0.05 -0.07 -5.60
C PHE A 30 -0.65 1.31 -5.39
N TYR A 31 -1.72 1.60 -6.12
CA TYR A 31 -2.43 2.87 -5.98
C TYR A 31 -3.84 2.62 -5.48
N ILE A 32 -4.31 3.52 -4.64
CA ILE A 32 -5.72 3.56 -4.26
C ILE A 32 -6.33 4.85 -4.76
N GLU A 33 -7.65 4.83 -4.93
CA GLU A 33 -8.42 6.01 -5.27
C GLU A 33 -9.35 6.30 -4.10
N ILE A 34 -9.23 7.49 -3.52
CA ILE A 34 -10.08 7.89 -2.41
C ILE A 34 -11.32 8.61 -2.95
N PHE A 35 -12.23 8.99 -2.05
CA PHE A 35 -13.59 9.39 -2.44
C PHE A 35 -13.64 10.58 -3.41
N ASP A 36 -12.67 11.48 -3.39
CA ASP A 36 -12.65 12.65 -4.27
C ASP A 36 -11.88 12.39 -5.57
N LYS A 37 -11.64 11.12 -5.91
CA LYS A 37 -10.93 10.68 -7.11
C LYS A 37 -9.42 10.89 -7.06
N THR A 38 -8.89 11.34 -5.94
CA THR A 38 -7.45 11.47 -5.79
C THR A 38 -6.81 10.07 -5.74
N LYS A 39 -5.73 9.90 -6.49
CA LYS A 39 -4.98 8.65 -6.54
C LYS A 39 -3.74 8.76 -5.67
N ILE A 40 -3.56 7.82 -4.78
CA ILE A 40 -2.49 7.87 -3.80
C ILE A 40 -1.66 6.60 -3.91
N LYS A 41 -0.34 6.78 -4.01
CA LYS A 41 0.61 5.66 -4.07
C LYS A 41 0.81 5.09 -2.68
N ILE A 42 0.69 3.79 -2.58
CA ILE A 42 0.83 3.06 -1.31
C ILE A 42 2.02 2.13 -1.41
N ILE A 43 2.84 2.12 -0.37
CA ILE A 43 4.02 1.27 -0.30
C ILE A 43 4.02 0.51 1.01
N GLY A 44 4.18 -0.80 0.92
CA GLY A 44 4.36 -1.66 2.08
C GLY A 44 5.70 -2.36 2.02
N TYR A 45 6.30 -2.60 3.18
CA TYR A 45 7.61 -3.24 3.27
C TYR A 45 7.53 -4.54 4.04
N ASP A 46 8.37 -5.47 3.67
CA ASP A 46 8.60 -6.74 4.40
C ASP A 46 7.30 -7.51 4.65
N GLY A 47 6.92 -7.73 5.90
CA GLY A 47 5.71 -8.48 6.22
C GLY A 47 4.45 -7.87 5.64
N LEU A 48 4.37 -6.53 5.62
CA LEU A 48 3.23 -5.85 5.00
C LEU A 48 3.24 -5.99 3.50
N ALA A 49 4.43 -6.00 2.88
CA ALA A 49 4.54 -6.25 1.44
C ALA A 49 4.02 -7.63 1.09
N ASP A 50 4.42 -8.62 1.86
CA ASP A 50 3.98 -9.99 1.67
C ASP A 50 2.47 -10.10 1.83
N TYR A 51 1.92 -9.47 2.87
CA TYR A 51 0.48 -9.46 3.09
C TYR A 51 -0.26 -8.84 1.90
N CYS A 52 0.23 -7.69 1.42
CA CYS A 52 -0.41 -6.99 0.31
C CYS A 52 -0.41 -7.89 -0.94
N TYR A 53 0.72 -8.50 -1.23
CA TYR A 53 0.84 -9.33 -2.44
C TYR A 53 -0.10 -10.54 -2.38
N ARG A 54 -0.21 -11.17 -1.21
CA ARG A 54 -1.00 -12.40 -1.08
C ARG A 54 -2.49 -12.15 -0.88
N LYS A 55 -2.87 -11.03 -0.29
CA LYS A 55 -4.26 -10.84 0.17
C LYS A 55 -5.01 -9.73 -0.55
N LEU A 56 -4.32 -8.76 -1.14
CA LEU A 56 -4.98 -7.62 -1.76
C LEU A 56 -5.02 -7.77 -3.26
N TYR A 57 -6.03 -7.16 -3.88
CA TYR A 57 -6.19 -7.21 -5.34
C TYR A 57 -6.95 -5.98 -5.81
N LYS A 58 -6.88 -5.76 -7.11
CA LYS A 58 -7.54 -4.63 -7.76
C LYS A 58 -9.04 -4.66 -7.49
N GLU A 59 -9.62 -3.52 -7.26
CA GLU A 59 -11.04 -3.27 -6.96
C GLU A 59 -11.42 -3.48 -5.50
N LEU A 60 -10.50 -3.96 -4.66
CA LEU A 60 -10.78 -4.17 -3.25
C LEU A 60 -10.76 -2.84 -2.49
N TRP A 61 -11.70 -2.64 -1.59
CA TRP A 61 -11.71 -1.47 -0.72
C TRP A 61 -10.90 -1.73 0.53
N VAL A 62 -10.08 -0.76 0.92
CA VAL A 62 -9.17 -0.92 2.05
C VAL A 62 -9.16 0.31 2.92
N PHE A 63 -8.79 0.10 4.17
CA PHE A 63 -8.46 1.15 5.13
C PHE A 63 -6.96 1.08 5.37
N ILE A 64 -6.29 2.22 5.27
CA ILE A 64 -4.83 2.29 5.41
C ILE A 64 -4.47 3.33 6.45
N TYR A 65 -3.59 2.94 7.35
CA TYR A 65 -2.92 3.85 8.28
C TYR A 65 -1.44 3.81 7.94
N GLY A 66 -0.85 4.96 7.79
CA GLY A 66 0.56 5.01 7.42
C GLY A 66 1.17 6.37 7.60
N THR A 67 2.38 6.51 7.07
CA THR A 67 3.15 7.74 7.13
C THR A 67 3.29 8.31 5.73
N LEU A 68 2.93 9.58 5.57
CA LEU A 68 3.06 10.27 4.29
C LEU A 68 4.52 10.66 4.07
N ASN A 69 5.09 10.16 3.00
CA ASN A 69 6.40 10.58 2.51
C ASN A 69 6.20 11.53 1.35
N THR A 70 7.26 11.85 0.63
CA THR A 70 7.22 12.88 -0.42
C THR A 70 6.10 12.63 -1.44
N ASP A 71 5.94 11.40 -1.90
CA ASP A 71 4.98 11.10 -2.96
C ASP A 71 4.20 9.81 -2.73
N ALA A 72 4.29 9.25 -1.54
CA ALA A 72 3.66 7.96 -1.26
C ALA A 72 3.35 7.82 0.22
N VAL A 73 2.46 6.91 0.55
CA VAL A 73 2.15 6.56 1.94
C VAL A 73 2.81 5.22 2.25
N LYS A 74 3.67 5.22 3.24
CA LYS A 74 4.27 3.99 3.77
C LYS A 74 3.29 3.38 4.75
N VAL A 75 2.82 2.18 4.44
CA VAL A 75 1.80 1.51 5.23
C VAL A 75 2.34 1.07 6.58
N ARG A 76 1.55 1.28 7.61
CA ARG A 76 1.80 0.74 8.94
C ARG A 76 0.73 -0.27 9.34
N LEU A 77 -0.47 -0.08 8.85
CA LEU A 77 -1.60 -0.99 9.08
C LEU A 77 -2.51 -0.95 7.86
N ILE A 78 -3.01 -2.09 7.45
CA ILE A 78 -3.98 -2.15 6.37
C ILE A 78 -5.05 -3.17 6.72
N LYS A 79 -6.30 -2.81 6.42
CA LYS A 79 -7.45 -3.69 6.63
C LYS A 79 -8.34 -3.67 5.39
N THR A 80 -8.87 -4.82 5.05
CA THR A 80 -9.90 -4.89 4.01
C THR A 80 -11.24 -4.48 4.61
N LEU A 81 -12.03 -3.81 3.80
CA LEU A 81 -13.36 -3.36 4.22
C LEU A 81 -14.45 -4.31 3.76
#